data_cdab3e316a9acceb3aaff064bcbd3b6b
#
_entry.id   cdab3e316a9acceb3aaff064bcbd3b6b
#
_cell.length_a   1.000
_cell.length_b   1.000
_cell.length_c   1.000
_cell.angle_alpha   90.00
_cell.angle_beta   90.00
_cell.angle_gamma   90.00
#
_symmetry.space_group_name_H-M   'P 1'
#
loop_
_entity.id
_entity.type
_entity.pdbx_description
1 polymer ?
#
loop_
_entity_poly.entity_id
_entity_poly.type
_entity_poly.pdbx_seq_one_letter_code
_entity_poly.pdbx_strand_id
1 'polypeptide(L)'
;MTTTVTVPQPVRNATYAVWAILALGVLRTILTVAFSDDLLDVWVNRNESSRALPRELAEYSAPAYSGVAIGVLVVFALLAVAALNLRKAARWAQIVTIVFAALSLVGAVAALITPTLPVLLIINIATGLLTIVVVVLLVTPTANRFFAKKS
;
A
#
# COMPACT_ATOMS: atom_id res chain seq x y z
N MET A 1 -14.52 31.65 -20.03
CA MET A 1 -14.80 31.50 -18.58
C MET A 1 -14.34 30.12 -18.15
N THR A 2 -13.18 30.04 -17.52
CA THR A 2 -12.67 28.78 -16.92
C THR A 2 -13.44 28.53 -15.62
N THR A 3 -14.46 27.69 -15.67
CA THR A 3 -15.13 27.18 -14.49
C THR A 3 -14.09 26.38 -13.68
N THR A 4 -13.55 27.00 -12.63
CA THR A 4 -12.74 26.30 -11.65
C THR A 4 -13.61 25.24 -10.97
N VAL A 5 -13.51 24.00 -11.41
CA VAL A 5 -14.20 22.88 -10.78
C VAL A 5 -13.62 22.72 -9.39
N THR A 6 -14.37 23.17 -8.38
CA THR A 6 -13.96 22.99 -6.97
C THR A 6 -13.94 21.50 -6.64
N VAL A 7 -12.77 20.99 -6.24
CA VAL A 7 -12.60 19.59 -5.84
C VAL A 7 -13.37 19.37 -4.53
N PRO A 8 -14.33 18.43 -4.46
CA PRO A 8 -15.07 18.15 -3.25
C PRO A 8 -14.16 17.72 -2.10
N GLN A 9 -14.55 18.07 -0.88
CA GLN A 9 -13.77 17.75 0.32
C GLN A 9 -13.44 16.25 0.47
N PRO A 10 -14.37 15.28 0.22
CA PRO A 10 -14.04 13.86 0.29
C PRO A 10 -12.91 13.46 -0.66
N VAL A 11 -12.91 13.97 -1.90
CA VAL A 11 -11.87 13.67 -2.90
C VAL A 11 -10.53 14.27 -2.50
N ARG A 12 -10.54 15.48 -1.94
CA ARG A 12 -9.32 16.13 -1.43
C ARG A 12 -8.73 15.36 -0.25
N ASN A 13 -9.56 14.96 0.70
CA ASN A 13 -9.13 14.17 1.86
C ASN A 13 -8.64 12.78 1.45
N ALA A 14 -9.32 12.12 0.49
CA ALA A 14 -8.85 10.86 -0.08
C ALA A 14 -7.47 11.02 -0.73
N THR A 15 -7.24 12.10 -1.47
CA THR A 15 -5.94 12.37 -2.09
C THR A 15 -4.83 12.51 -1.03
N TYR A 16 -5.08 13.22 0.07
CA TYR A 16 -4.10 13.33 1.16
C TYR A 16 -3.84 11.98 1.83
N ALA A 17 -4.89 11.17 2.05
CA ALA A 17 -4.73 9.83 2.61
C ALA A 17 -3.92 8.92 1.67
N VAL A 18 -4.11 9.01 0.34
CA VAL A 18 -3.30 8.27 -0.64
C VAL A 18 -1.83 8.70 -0.57
N TRP A 19 -1.53 10.00 -0.44
CA TRP A 19 -0.16 10.46 -0.26
C TRP A 19 0.46 9.95 1.05
N ALA A 20 -0.31 9.88 2.14
CA ALA A 20 0.15 9.29 3.39
C ALA A 20 0.45 7.78 3.23
N ILE A 21 -0.39 7.03 2.51
CA ILE A 21 -0.14 5.61 2.17
C ILE A 21 1.15 5.47 1.37
N LEU A 22 1.38 6.34 0.37
CA LEU A 22 2.61 6.33 -0.41
C LEU A 22 3.85 6.57 0.46
N ALA A 23 3.80 7.55 1.36
CA ALA A 23 4.91 7.84 2.29
C ALA A 23 5.19 6.63 3.21
N LEU A 24 4.17 6.03 3.79
CA LEU A 24 4.30 4.81 4.61
C LEU A 24 4.83 3.63 3.79
N GLY A 25 4.42 3.50 2.52
CA GLY A 25 4.89 2.45 1.62
C GLY A 25 6.38 2.59 1.30
N VAL A 26 6.85 3.80 1.02
CA VAL A 26 8.29 4.08 0.81
C VAL A 26 9.07 3.79 2.09
N LEU A 27 8.60 4.26 3.24
CA LEU A 27 9.22 3.99 4.54
C LEU A 27 9.31 2.47 4.80
N ARG A 28 8.21 1.75 4.59
CA ARG A 28 8.19 0.29 4.73
C ARG A 28 9.21 -0.38 3.82
N THR A 29 9.32 0.04 2.56
CA THR A 29 10.27 -0.53 1.61
C THR A 29 11.71 -0.31 2.07
N ILE A 30 12.05 0.90 2.53
CA ILE A 30 13.37 1.22 3.08
C ILE A 30 13.68 0.32 4.28
N LEU A 31 12.74 0.20 5.23
CA LEU A 31 12.92 -0.65 6.40
C LEU A 31 13.02 -2.14 6.05
N THR A 32 12.25 -2.62 5.07
CA THR A 32 12.35 -4.01 4.61
C THR A 32 13.72 -4.34 4.03
N VAL A 33 14.31 -3.41 3.28
CA VAL A 33 15.66 -3.60 2.74
C VAL A 33 16.71 -3.46 3.84
N ALA A 34 16.58 -2.47 4.73
CA ALA A 34 17.52 -2.23 5.81
C ALA A 34 17.57 -3.38 6.85
N PHE A 35 16.43 -4.02 7.11
CA PHE A 35 16.29 -5.11 8.08
C PHE A 35 16.08 -6.48 7.42
N SER A 36 16.60 -6.68 6.20
CA SER A 36 16.44 -7.94 5.47
C SER A 36 16.99 -9.15 6.21
N ASP A 37 18.13 -9.00 6.90
CA ASP A 37 18.77 -10.05 7.69
C ASP A 37 17.94 -10.40 8.94
N ASP A 38 17.41 -9.39 9.65
CA ASP A 38 16.53 -9.60 10.79
C ASP A 38 15.22 -10.28 10.38
N LEU A 39 14.69 -9.94 9.20
CA LEU A 39 13.50 -10.58 8.63
C LEU A 39 13.78 -12.05 8.29
N LEU A 40 14.96 -12.34 7.74
CA LEU A 40 15.40 -13.70 7.48
C LEU A 40 15.48 -14.51 8.78
N ASP A 41 16.08 -13.95 9.83
CA ASP A 41 16.18 -14.61 11.14
C ASP A 41 14.81 -14.89 11.76
N VAL A 42 13.86 -13.94 11.66
CA VAL A 42 12.47 -14.15 12.09
C VAL A 42 11.80 -15.27 11.30
N TRP A 43 12.03 -15.32 9.98
CA TRP A 43 11.45 -16.35 9.12
C TRP A 43 12.01 -17.73 9.42
N VAL A 44 13.34 -17.86 9.54
CA VAL A 44 14.03 -19.12 9.90
C VAL A 44 13.59 -19.62 11.24
N ASN A 45 13.50 -18.75 12.26
CA ASN A 45 13.11 -19.13 13.62
C ASN A 45 11.65 -19.61 13.73
N ARG A 46 10.76 -19.20 12.83
CA ARG A 46 9.36 -19.64 12.82
C ARG A 46 9.12 -20.92 12.03
N ASN A 47 9.96 -21.23 11.04
CA ASN A 47 9.83 -22.44 10.22
C ASN A 47 10.72 -23.55 10.78
N GLU A 48 10.12 -24.57 11.40
CA GLU A 48 10.85 -25.71 11.97
C GLU A 48 11.72 -26.42 10.95
N SER A 49 11.23 -26.59 9.71
CA SER A 49 11.98 -27.17 8.61
C SER A 49 13.20 -26.34 8.20
N SER A 50 13.17 -25.04 8.37
CA SER A 50 14.27 -24.13 8.02
C SER A 50 15.32 -24.05 9.13
N ARG A 51 14.94 -24.30 10.40
CA ARG A 51 15.88 -24.35 11.53
C ARG A 51 16.89 -25.50 11.42
N ALA A 52 16.49 -26.59 10.77
CA ALA A 52 17.34 -27.76 10.56
C ALA A 52 18.30 -27.63 9.38
N LEU A 53 18.13 -26.59 8.54
CA LEU A 53 18.94 -26.36 7.35
C LEU A 53 20.14 -25.44 7.67
N PRO A 54 21.29 -25.65 6.98
CA PRO A 54 22.35 -24.63 6.95
C PRO A 54 21.81 -23.29 6.49
N ARG A 55 22.33 -22.18 7.04
CA ARG A 55 21.85 -20.82 6.77
C ARG A 55 21.76 -20.51 5.27
N GLU A 56 22.73 -20.94 4.47
CA GLU A 56 22.76 -20.76 3.02
C GLU A 56 21.56 -21.39 2.30
N LEU A 57 21.12 -22.59 2.73
CA LEU A 57 19.95 -23.25 2.18
C LEU A 57 18.64 -22.64 2.68
N ALA A 58 18.62 -22.14 3.91
CA ALA A 58 17.49 -21.42 4.46
C ALA A 58 17.26 -20.08 3.70
N GLU A 59 18.33 -19.38 3.32
CA GLU A 59 18.26 -18.17 2.48
C GLU A 59 17.62 -18.43 1.10
N TYR A 60 17.93 -19.55 0.48
CA TYR A 60 17.32 -19.93 -0.81
C TYR A 60 15.81 -20.20 -0.73
N SER A 61 15.33 -20.65 0.41
CA SER A 61 13.91 -20.92 0.64
C SER A 61 13.14 -19.72 1.21
N ALA A 62 13.85 -18.67 1.65
CA ALA A 62 13.25 -17.44 2.16
C ALA A 62 12.69 -16.55 1.03
N PRO A 63 11.66 -15.76 1.32
CA PRO A 63 11.18 -14.77 0.37
C PRO A 63 12.28 -13.79 -0.05
N ALA A 64 12.35 -13.47 -1.35
CA ALA A 64 13.28 -12.46 -1.87
C ALA A 64 12.80 -11.04 -1.45
N TYR A 65 13.06 -10.65 -0.21
CA TYR A 65 12.57 -9.39 0.39
C TYR A 65 12.91 -8.16 -0.45
N SER A 66 14.12 -8.08 -1.00
CA SER A 66 14.54 -6.98 -1.87
C SER A 66 13.77 -6.94 -3.19
N GLY A 67 13.55 -8.10 -3.83
CA GLY A 67 12.77 -8.20 -5.07
C GLY A 67 11.31 -7.81 -4.87
N VAL A 68 10.70 -8.27 -3.77
CA VAL A 68 9.33 -7.88 -3.39
C VAL A 68 9.26 -6.38 -3.11
N ALA A 69 10.24 -5.80 -2.41
CA ALA A 69 10.30 -4.39 -2.12
C ALA A 69 10.33 -3.52 -3.39
N ILE A 70 11.13 -3.90 -4.39
CA ILE A 70 11.18 -3.22 -5.69
C ILE A 70 9.84 -3.31 -6.41
N GLY A 71 9.22 -4.50 -6.45
CA GLY A 71 7.88 -4.68 -7.05
C GLY A 71 6.82 -3.80 -6.41
N VAL A 72 6.85 -3.67 -5.10
CA VAL A 72 5.96 -2.78 -4.34
C VAL A 72 6.18 -1.32 -4.72
N LEU A 73 7.41 -0.86 -4.90
CA LEU A 73 7.71 0.52 -5.34
C LEU A 73 7.11 0.83 -6.72
N VAL A 74 7.17 -0.11 -7.67
CA VAL A 74 6.56 0.07 -8.99
C VAL A 74 5.03 0.26 -8.86
N VAL A 75 4.39 -0.55 -8.03
CA VAL A 75 2.94 -0.44 -7.78
C VAL A 75 2.61 0.89 -7.10
N PHE A 76 3.42 1.36 -6.15
CA PHE A 76 3.26 2.68 -5.54
C PHE A 76 3.46 3.83 -6.53
N ALA A 77 4.35 3.70 -7.51
CA ALA A 77 4.51 4.70 -8.56
C ALA A 77 3.22 4.83 -9.40
N LEU A 78 2.57 3.72 -9.73
CA LEU A 78 1.27 3.73 -10.41
C LEU A 78 0.18 4.40 -9.55
N LEU A 79 0.16 4.12 -8.26
CA LEU A 79 -0.77 4.76 -7.32
C LEU A 79 -0.52 6.28 -7.22
N ALA A 80 0.74 6.72 -7.25
CA ALA A 80 1.08 8.14 -7.27
C ALA A 80 0.51 8.85 -8.51
N VAL A 81 0.62 8.23 -9.69
CA VAL A 81 0.02 8.74 -10.93
C VAL A 81 -1.51 8.81 -10.79
N ALA A 82 -2.15 7.80 -10.23
CA ALA A 82 -3.58 7.83 -9.97
C ALA A 82 -3.95 8.95 -9.00
N ALA A 83 -3.21 9.15 -7.91
CA ALA A 83 -3.44 10.21 -6.92
C ALA A 83 -3.41 11.61 -7.53
N LEU A 84 -2.47 11.87 -8.45
CA LEU A 84 -2.38 13.13 -9.19
C LEU A 84 -3.61 13.38 -10.09
N ASN A 85 -4.21 12.31 -10.61
CA ASN A 85 -5.35 12.39 -11.49
C ASN A 85 -6.72 12.38 -10.79
N LEU A 86 -6.79 12.00 -9.50
CA LEU A 86 -8.01 12.08 -8.69
C LEU A 86 -8.58 13.52 -8.67
N ARG A 87 -7.72 14.52 -8.51
CA ARG A 87 -8.13 15.93 -8.50
C ARG A 87 -8.63 16.42 -9.87
N LYS A 88 -8.29 15.74 -10.96
CA LYS A 88 -8.73 16.04 -12.33
C LYS A 88 -10.07 15.38 -12.68
N ALA A 89 -10.73 14.76 -11.69
CA ALA A 89 -11.98 13.99 -11.87
C ALA A 89 -11.84 12.83 -12.90
N ALA A 90 -10.66 12.25 -13.01
CA ALA A 90 -10.45 11.11 -13.90
C ALA A 90 -11.04 9.83 -13.26
N ARG A 91 -12.08 9.28 -13.88
CA ARG A 91 -12.80 8.10 -13.36
C ARG A 91 -11.90 6.87 -13.26
N TRP A 92 -10.96 6.70 -14.20
CA TRP A 92 -9.99 5.61 -14.15
C TRP A 92 -9.12 5.69 -12.88
N ALA A 93 -8.75 6.90 -12.45
CA ALA A 93 -7.94 7.10 -11.24
C ALA A 93 -8.71 6.71 -9.98
N GLN A 94 -10.03 6.97 -9.92
CA GLN A 94 -10.89 6.51 -8.83
C GLN A 94 -10.89 4.97 -8.78
N ILE A 95 -11.13 4.30 -9.91
CA ILE A 95 -11.19 2.84 -9.99
C ILE A 95 -9.86 2.22 -9.60
N VAL A 96 -8.76 2.69 -10.17
CA VAL A 96 -7.40 2.20 -9.87
C VAL A 96 -7.09 2.36 -8.38
N THR A 97 -7.44 3.52 -7.79
CA THR A 97 -7.19 3.76 -6.36
C THR A 97 -8.02 2.82 -5.48
N ILE A 98 -9.29 2.56 -5.80
CA ILE A 98 -10.14 1.64 -5.04
C ILE A 98 -9.63 0.20 -5.16
N VAL A 99 -9.28 -0.25 -6.37
CA VAL A 99 -8.72 -1.60 -6.58
C VAL A 99 -7.41 -1.77 -5.81
N PHE A 100 -6.52 -0.79 -5.90
CA PHE A 100 -5.27 -0.80 -5.15
C PHE A 100 -5.52 -0.82 -3.64
N ALA A 101 -6.46 -0.02 -3.17
CA ALA A 101 -6.84 0.01 -1.76
C ALA A 101 -7.38 -1.37 -1.30
N ALA A 102 -8.21 -2.02 -2.08
CA ALA A 102 -8.72 -3.36 -1.76
C ALA A 102 -7.57 -4.39 -1.68
N LEU A 103 -6.64 -4.37 -2.64
CA LEU A 103 -5.46 -5.24 -2.62
C LEU A 103 -4.55 -4.96 -1.42
N SER A 104 -4.34 -3.68 -1.08
CA SER A 104 -3.55 -3.27 0.09
C SER A 104 -4.18 -3.74 1.40
N LEU A 105 -5.51 -3.74 1.49
CA LEU A 105 -6.22 -4.24 2.67
C LEU A 105 -6.02 -5.75 2.83
N VAL A 106 -6.10 -6.51 1.74
CA VAL A 106 -5.79 -7.96 1.76
C VAL A 106 -4.35 -8.20 2.22
N GLY A 107 -3.39 -7.42 1.69
CA GLY A 107 -2.00 -7.47 2.11
C GLY A 107 -1.80 -7.12 3.59
N ALA A 108 -2.52 -6.12 4.10
CA ALA A 108 -2.45 -5.75 5.52
C ALA A 108 -3.00 -6.86 6.43
N VAL A 109 -4.10 -7.51 6.05
CA VAL A 109 -4.66 -8.66 6.78
C VAL A 109 -3.69 -9.84 6.74
N ALA A 110 -3.12 -10.16 5.58
CA ALA A 110 -2.12 -11.21 5.45
C ALA A 110 -0.88 -10.95 6.33
N ALA A 111 -0.46 -9.70 6.47
CA ALA A 111 0.66 -9.31 7.32
C ALA A 111 0.42 -9.54 8.83
N LEU A 112 -0.84 -9.67 9.28
CA LEU A 112 -1.15 -10.00 10.69
C LEU A 112 -0.83 -11.45 11.03
N ILE A 113 -0.86 -12.33 10.04
CA ILE A 113 -0.62 -13.77 10.20
C ILE A 113 0.78 -14.19 9.76
N THR A 114 1.51 -13.32 9.04
CA THR A 114 2.89 -13.58 8.62
C THR A 114 3.89 -13.11 9.67
N PRO A 115 4.98 -13.88 9.91
CA PRO A 115 6.04 -13.43 10.80
C PRO A 115 6.71 -12.17 10.22
N THR A 116 6.74 -11.11 11.03
CA THR A 116 7.35 -9.84 10.64
C THR A 116 7.88 -9.08 11.86
N LEU A 117 8.67 -8.06 11.63
CA LEU A 117 9.16 -7.18 12.69
C LEU A 117 8.02 -6.28 13.22
N PRO A 118 7.98 -5.99 14.53
CA PRO A 118 6.91 -5.16 15.12
C PRO A 118 6.73 -3.80 14.44
N VAL A 119 7.82 -3.17 14.03
CA VAL A 119 7.77 -1.87 13.32
C VAL A 119 7.07 -1.98 11.97
N LEU A 120 7.30 -3.05 11.22
CA LEU A 120 6.63 -3.29 9.94
C LEU A 120 5.15 -3.63 10.15
N LEU A 121 4.82 -4.33 11.22
CA LEU A 121 3.43 -4.63 11.60
C LEU A 121 2.65 -3.34 11.88
N ILE A 122 3.21 -2.42 12.64
CA ILE A 122 2.58 -1.11 12.92
C ILE A 122 2.33 -0.33 11.62
N ILE A 123 3.31 -0.29 10.72
CA ILE A 123 3.16 0.39 9.41
C ILE A 123 2.05 -0.28 8.58
N ASN A 124 1.98 -1.61 8.57
CA ASN A 124 0.94 -2.35 7.86
C ASN A 124 -0.47 -2.04 8.40
N ILE A 125 -0.63 -2.00 9.72
CA ILE A 125 -1.90 -1.64 10.37
C ILE A 125 -2.28 -0.19 10.01
N ALA A 126 -1.37 0.75 10.13
CA ALA A 126 -1.61 2.15 9.78
C ALA A 126 -2.01 2.31 8.31
N THR A 127 -1.31 1.62 7.40
CA THR A 127 -1.65 1.61 5.98
C THR A 127 -3.03 1.00 5.73
N GLY A 128 -3.37 -0.10 6.38
CA GLY A 128 -4.69 -0.74 6.29
C GLY A 128 -5.82 0.19 6.72
N LEU A 129 -5.66 0.90 7.84
CA LEU A 129 -6.64 1.87 8.32
C LEU A 129 -6.82 3.05 7.34
N LEU A 130 -5.71 3.63 6.84
CA LEU A 130 -5.78 4.70 5.84
C LEU A 130 -6.44 4.23 4.55
N THR A 131 -6.22 2.99 4.15
CA THR A 131 -6.83 2.36 2.98
C THR A 131 -8.35 2.30 3.10
N ILE A 132 -8.88 1.90 4.27
CA ILE A 132 -10.33 1.90 4.54
C ILE A 132 -10.87 3.32 4.41
N VAL A 133 -10.19 4.31 4.98
CA VAL A 133 -10.59 5.72 4.88
C VAL A 133 -10.66 6.17 3.42
N VAL A 134 -9.66 5.83 2.60
CA VAL A 134 -9.65 6.17 1.16
C VAL A 134 -10.85 5.57 0.44
N VAL A 135 -11.14 4.30 0.64
CA VAL A 135 -12.29 3.62 0.00
C VAL A 135 -13.59 4.31 0.40
N VAL A 136 -13.82 4.52 1.70
CA VAL A 136 -15.02 5.18 2.22
C VAL A 136 -15.20 6.55 1.59
N LEU A 137 -14.14 7.36 1.53
CA LEU A 137 -14.20 8.73 0.97
C LEU A 137 -14.48 8.72 -0.54
N LEU A 138 -13.90 7.80 -1.30
CA LEU A 138 -14.06 7.71 -2.76
C LEU A 138 -15.39 7.10 -3.20
N VAL A 139 -16.06 6.33 -2.34
CA VAL A 139 -17.37 5.73 -2.63
C VAL A 139 -18.54 6.65 -2.22
N THR A 140 -18.28 7.77 -1.55
CA THR A 140 -19.33 8.72 -1.18
C THR A 140 -20.12 9.22 -2.40
N PRO A 141 -21.44 9.50 -2.27
CA PRO A 141 -22.24 10.03 -3.38
C PRO A 141 -21.66 11.32 -3.97
N THR A 142 -21.06 12.16 -3.13
CA THR A 142 -20.42 13.41 -3.55
C THR A 142 -19.20 13.16 -4.44
N ALA A 143 -18.35 12.19 -4.07
CA ALA A 143 -17.20 11.78 -4.88
C ALA A 143 -17.65 11.17 -6.21
N ASN A 144 -18.62 10.25 -6.17
CA ASN A 144 -19.13 9.59 -7.38
C ASN A 144 -19.71 10.60 -8.38
N ARG A 145 -20.46 11.60 -7.91
CA ARG A 145 -20.98 12.68 -8.77
C ARG A 145 -19.88 13.54 -9.40
N PHE A 146 -18.79 13.75 -8.66
CA PHE A 146 -17.64 14.50 -9.16
C PHE A 146 -16.95 13.78 -10.33
N PHE A 147 -16.76 12.47 -10.21
CA PHE A 147 -16.15 11.64 -11.26
C PHE A 147 -17.11 11.35 -12.44
N ALA A 148 -18.42 11.33 -12.22
CA ALA A 148 -19.41 11.12 -13.27
C ALA A 148 -19.59 12.33 -14.20
N LYS A 149 -19.30 13.57 -13.76
CA LYS A 149 -19.46 14.78 -14.55
C LYS A 149 -18.46 14.95 -15.70
N LYS A 150 -17.39 14.14 -15.73
CA LYS A 150 -16.30 14.23 -16.71
C LYS A 150 -16.07 12.94 -17.52
N SER A 151 -16.96 11.98 -17.40
CA SER A 151 -16.94 10.76 -18.24
C SER A 151 -17.73 10.93 -19.54
#